data_05ef8f4c68e5213302b4ee23f461b90f
#
_entry.id   05ef8f4c68e5213302b4ee23f461b90f
#
_cell.length_a   1.000
_cell.length_b   1.000
_cell.length_c   1.000
_cell.angle_alpha   90.00
_cell.angle_beta   90.00
_cell.angle_gamma   90.00
#
_symmetry.space_group_name_H-M   'P 1'
#
loop_
_entity.id
_entity.type
_entity.pdbx_description
1 polymer ?
#
loop_
_entity_poly.entity_id
_entity_poly.type
_entity_poly.pdbx_seq_one_letter_code
_entity_poly.pdbx_strand_id
1 'polypeptide(L)'
;DRIDILLVHDIGEFQHGHNHEKHFKSLESGGYRAMDELRTAGLIKAIGLGVNENKVCMDALAIGDWDVFLLAGRYTLLEQTAVETLFPACRKAGTSIICGGPFNSGVLVGRDTWNYARAPKEVIDKARALDVVANEFGIPLPAAALQFPLGDEIVCSVIPGPRDKGEFEQIVTWFKTPIPPEFWSTLKEKKLIEPSAIVPS
;
A
#
# COMPACT_ATOMS: atom_id res chain seq x y z
N ASP A 1 -25.69 9.33 -1.45
CA ASP A 1 -25.47 9.78 -0.10
C ASP A 1 -25.28 8.60 0.85
N ARG A 2 -24.25 7.79 0.58
CA ARG A 2 -23.90 6.60 1.34
C ARG A 2 -22.38 6.50 1.46
N ILE A 3 -21.92 6.07 2.64
CA ILE A 3 -20.54 5.65 2.88
C ILE A 3 -20.57 4.15 3.12
N ASP A 4 -19.76 3.38 2.38
CA ASP A 4 -19.64 1.93 2.58
C ASP A 4 -18.44 1.59 3.46
N ILE A 5 -17.31 2.28 3.30
CA ILE A 5 -16.08 2.07 4.07
C ILE A 5 -15.69 3.38 4.74
N LEU A 6 -15.49 3.36 6.04
CA LEU A 6 -15.03 4.51 6.82
C LEU A 6 -13.61 4.27 7.32
N LEU A 7 -12.68 5.15 6.93
CA LEU A 7 -11.28 5.06 7.31
C LEU A 7 -10.88 6.24 8.20
N VAL A 8 -10.19 5.96 9.30
CA VAL A 8 -9.47 6.99 10.07
C VAL A 8 -8.22 7.36 9.28
N HIS A 9 -8.07 8.64 8.96
CA HIS A 9 -6.98 9.14 8.12
C HIS A 9 -5.81 9.62 8.96
N ASP A 10 -4.60 9.17 8.62
CA ASP A 10 -3.31 9.67 9.10
C ASP A 10 -3.24 9.98 10.62
N ILE A 11 -3.15 8.96 11.46
CA ILE A 11 -3.03 9.10 12.91
C ILE A 11 -1.63 8.73 13.45
N GLY A 12 -0.69 8.46 12.56
CA GLY A 12 0.66 8.00 12.89
C GLY A 12 1.67 9.12 13.10
N GLU A 13 2.87 8.71 13.48
CA GLU A 13 4.00 9.60 13.76
C GLU A 13 4.49 10.33 12.51
N PHE A 14 4.45 9.67 11.35
CA PHE A 14 4.86 10.26 10.08
C PHE A 14 4.16 11.57 9.78
N GLN A 15 2.86 11.66 10.08
CA GLN A 15 2.05 12.84 9.81
C GLN A 15 2.00 13.83 10.98
N HIS A 16 2.01 13.34 12.21
CA HIS A 16 1.77 14.15 13.41
C HIS A 16 2.98 14.31 14.34
N GLY A 17 4.12 13.68 14.04
CA GLY A 17 5.28 13.69 14.91
C GLY A 17 4.88 13.26 16.34
N HIS A 18 5.39 13.95 17.35
CA HIS A 18 5.09 13.66 18.76
C HIS A 18 3.62 13.81 19.16
N ASN A 19 2.78 14.46 18.36
CA ASN A 19 1.35 14.59 18.64
C ASN A 19 0.54 13.34 18.26
N HIS A 20 1.13 12.36 17.58
CA HIS A 20 0.43 11.14 17.13
C HIS A 20 -0.21 10.38 18.30
N GLU A 21 0.44 10.34 19.47
CA GLU A 21 -0.09 9.67 20.67
C GLU A 21 -1.45 10.21 21.09
N LYS A 22 -1.65 11.53 20.99
CA LYS A 22 -2.93 12.16 21.29
C LYS A 22 -4.04 11.72 20.34
N HIS A 23 -3.73 11.63 19.05
CA HIS A 23 -4.69 11.19 18.04
C HIS A 23 -5.02 9.70 18.20
N PHE A 24 -4.01 8.86 18.43
CA PHE A 24 -4.22 7.45 18.68
C PHE A 24 -5.03 7.20 19.96
N LYS A 25 -4.74 7.94 21.06
CA LYS A 25 -5.52 7.86 22.29
C LYS A 25 -6.99 8.28 22.10
N SER A 26 -7.28 9.24 21.22
CA SER A 26 -8.66 9.60 20.88
C SER A 26 -9.37 8.47 20.14
N LEU A 27 -8.67 7.73 19.27
CA LEU A 27 -9.19 6.54 18.64
C LEU A 27 -9.48 5.44 19.67
N GLU A 28 -8.51 5.14 20.54
CA GLU A 28 -8.60 4.11 21.58
C GLU A 28 -9.73 4.39 22.59
N SER A 29 -9.85 5.65 23.04
CA SER A 29 -10.81 6.03 24.10
C SER A 29 -12.27 6.08 23.66
N GLY A 30 -12.56 6.13 22.36
CA GLY A 30 -13.93 6.22 21.89
C GLY A 30 -14.12 6.22 20.37
N GLY A 31 -13.11 6.63 19.60
CA GLY A 31 -13.21 6.71 18.14
C GLY A 31 -13.49 5.33 17.50
N TYR A 32 -12.75 4.30 17.90
CA TYR A 32 -12.98 2.94 17.45
C TYR A 32 -14.40 2.48 17.76
N ARG A 33 -14.84 2.65 19.02
CA ARG A 33 -16.19 2.25 19.43
C ARG A 33 -17.27 2.92 18.59
N ALA A 34 -17.14 4.23 18.32
CA ALA A 34 -18.11 4.95 17.51
C ALA A 34 -18.19 4.41 16.07
N MET A 35 -17.05 4.06 15.47
CA MET A 35 -17.00 3.44 14.15
C MET A 35 -17.62 2.04 14.15
N ASP A 36 -17.32 1.24 15.16
CA ASP A 36 -17.87 -0.11 15.32
C ASP A 36 -19.39 -0.10 15.54
N GLU A 37 -19.91 0.88 16.30
CA GLU A 37 -21.35 1.11 16.46
C GLU A 37 -22.03 1.42 15.12
N LEU A 38 -21.41 2.25 14.25
CA LEU A 38 -21.93 2.53 12.91
C LEU A 38 -21.94 1.29 12.02
N ARG A 39 -20.90 0.46 12.09
CA ARG A 39 -20.81 -0.81 11.35
C ARG A 39 -21.85 -1.79 11.85
N THR A 40 -21.96 -1.98 13.16
CA THR A 40 -22.94 -2.87 13.81
C THR A 40 -24.38 -2.47 13.50
N ALA A 41 -24.68 -1.17 13.43
CA ALA A 41 -25.96 -0.65 13.03
C ALA A 41 -26.26 -0.78 11.53
N GLY A 42 -25.29 -1.26 10.72
CA GLY A 42 -25.44 -1.42 9.27
C GLY A 42 -25.46 -0.09 8.48
N LEU A 43 -25.05 1.01 9.12
CA LEU A 43 -24.95 2.32 8.46
C LEU A 43 -23.74 2.41 7.53
N ILE A 44 -22.67 1.69 7.87
CA ILE A 44 -21.49 1.46 7.04
C ILE A 44 -21.20 -0.04 7.01
N LYS A 45 -20.40 -0.50 6.05
CA LYS A 45 -20.09 -1.94 5.86
C LYS A 45 -18.74 -2.32 6.45
N ALA A 46 -17.78 -1.41 6.43
CA ALA A 46 -16.41 -1.68 6.84
C ALA A 46 -15.78 -0.46 7.50
N ILE A 47 -14.86 -0.72 8.43
CA ILE A 47 -14.06 0.28 9.11
C ILE A 47 -12.57 -0.03 8.97
N GLY A 48 -11.74 0.99 9.02
CA GLY A 48 -10.30 0.82 8.90
C GLY A 48 -9.49 2.08 9.14
N LEU A 49 -8.24 2.01 8.69
CA LEU A 49 -7.30 3.14 8.71
C LEU A 49 -6.82 3.45 7.28
N GLY A 50 -6.54 4.73 6.99
CA GLY A 50 -5.81 5.18 5.81
C GLY A 50 -4.51 5.84 6.23
N VAL A 51 -3.37 5.16 6.09
CA VAL A 51 -2.09 5.56 6.70
C VAL A 51 -0.88 5.19 5.84
N ASN A 52 0.28 5.80 6.18
CA ASN A 52 1.58 5.52 5.56
C ASN A 52 2.53 4.71 6.48
N GLU A 53 2.01 4.03 7.50
CA GLU A 53 2.85 3.43 8.54
C GLU A 53 2.34 2.06 8.98
N ASN A 54 3.24 1.05 8.96
CA ASN A 54 2.92 -0.29 9.45
C ASN A 54 2.65 -0.31 10.95
N LYS A 55 3.42 0.50 11.72
CA LYS A 55 3.33 0.51 13.18
C LYS A 55 1.94 0.89 13.67
N VAL A 56 1.36 1.95 13.14
CA VAL A 56 0.02 2.40 13.56
C VAL A 56 -1.08 1.40 13.22
N CYS A 57 -0.91 0.63 12.14
CA CYS A 57 -1.81 -0.49 11.83
C CYS A 57 -1.67 -1.62 12.86
N MET A 58 -0.44 -1.95 13.27
CA MET A 58 -0.19 -2.94 14.32
C MET A 58 -0.77 -2.52 15.66
N ASP A 59 -0.61 -1.25 16.04
CA ASP A 59 -1.17 -0.68 17.26
C ASP A 59 -2.71 -0.71 17.21
N ALA A 60 -3.31 -0.43 16.06
CA ALA A 60 -4.76 -0.50 15.85
C ALA A 60 -5.32 -1.92 15.98
N LEU A 61 -4.63 -2.94 15.44
CA LEU A 61 -5.03 -4.34 15.61
C LEU A 61 -5.09 -4.79 17.08
N ALA A 62 -4.39 -4.09 17.98
CA ALA A 62 -4.44 -4.38 19.40
C ALA A 62 -5.68 -3.82 20.13
N ILE A 63 -6.40 -2.87 19.53
CA ILE A 63 -7.54 -2.19 20.15
C ILE A 63 -8.90 -2.56 19.56
N GLY A 64 -8.94 -3.31 18.47
CA GLY A 64 -10.22 -3.72 17.89
C GLY A 64 -10.12 -4.51 16.59
N ASP A 65 -11.28 -4.92 16.08
CA ASP A 65 -11.42 -5.69 14.85
C ASP A 65 -11.66 -4.75 13.67
N TRP A 66 -10.74 -4.76 12.74
CA TRP A 66 -10.73 -3.90 11.56
C TRP A 66 -10.96 -4.71 10.29
N ASP A 67 -11.76 -4.17 9.37
CA ASP A 67 -12.06 -4.86 8.11
C ASP A 67 -10.96 -4.62 7.06
N VAL A 68 -10.39 -3.40 7.02
CA VAL A 68 -9.44 -3.04 5.96
C VAL A 68 -8.50 -1.92 6.39
N PHE A 69 -7.23 -2.01 5.97
CA PHE A 69 -6.30 -0.88 6.04
C PHE A 69 -5.94 -0.41 4.63
N LEU A 70 -6.10 0.89 4.36
CA LEU A 70 -5.50 1.54 3.20
C LEU A 70 -4.08 1.94 3.59
N LEU A 71 -3.12 1.15 3.12
CA LEU A 71 -1.70 1.30 3.42
C LEU A 71 -0.99 1.90 2.20
N ALA A 72 -0.49 3.13 2.34
CA ALA A 72 0.13 3.84 1.24
C ALA A 72 1.66 3.73 1.27
N GLY A 73 2.25 3.28 0.17
CA GLY A 73 3.68 3.27 -0.09
C GLY A 73 4.51 2.27 0.74
N ARG A 74 3.90 1.34 1.50
CA ARG A 74 4.61 0.37 2.37
C ARG A 74 4.57 -1.07 1.85
N TYR A 75 3.75 -1.33 0.85
CA TYR A 75 3.79 -2.58 0.08
C TYR A 75 3.67 -2.25 -1.40
N THR A 76 4.79 -2.10 -2.04
CA THR A 76 4.95 -1.71 -3.44
C THR A 76 6.12 -2.48 -4.05
N LEU A 77 6.34 -2.37 -5.35
CA LEU A 77 7.52 -2.95 -6.01
C LEU A 77 8.85 -2.39 -5.45
N LEU A 78 8.84 -1.16 -4.92
CA LEU A 78 10.02 -0.53 -4.31
C LEU A 78 10.20 -0.91 -2.84
N GLU A 79 9.11 -1.04 -2.07
CA GLU A 79 9.11 -1.24 -0.62
C GLU A 79 8.17 -2.37 -0.22
N GLN A 80 8.65 -3.34 0.59
CA GLN A 80 7.87 -4.48 1.08
C GLN A 80 7.92 -4.58 2.60
N THR A 81 7.99 -3.45 3.31
CA THR A 81 8.18 -3.42 4.78
C THR A 81 7.02 -4.03 5.59
N ALA A 82 5.86 -4.22 4.96
CA ALA A 82 4.69 -4.82 5.61
C ALA A 82 4.70 -6.36 5.66
N VAL A 83 5.50 -7.01 4.79
CA VAL A 83 5.40 -8.46 4.53
C VAL A 83 5.66 -9.32 5.75
N GLU A 84 6.69 -9.00 6.55
CA GLU A 84 7.13 -9.87 7.65
C GLU A 84 6.38 -9.60 8.97
N THR A 85 5.75 -8.45 9.12
CA THR A 85 5.13 -8.05 10.39
C THR A 85 3.63 -7.80 10.26
N LEU A 86 3.25 -6.81 9.47
CA LEU A 86 1.86 -6.38 9.37
C LEU A 86 0.97 -7.41 8.66
N PHE A 87 1.42 -7.96 7.52
CA PHE A 87 0.59 -8.89 6.75
C PHE A 87 0.23 -10.17 7.50
N PRO A 88 1.15 -10.84 8.22
CA PRO A 88 0.79 -11.98 9.07
C PRO A 88 -0.23 -11.61 10.17
N ALA A 89 -0.08 -10.42 10.78
CA ALA A 89 -1.03 -9.95 11.79
C ALA A 89 -2.41 -9.67 11.20
N CYS A 90 -2.48 -9.00 10.03
CA CYS A 90 -3.72 -8.76 9.32
C CYS A 90 -4.41 -10.05 8.88
N ARG A 91 -3.67 -11.05 8.35
CA ARG A 91 -4.24 -12.36 8.01
C ARG A 91 -4.86 -13.04 9.22
N LYS A 92 -4.17 -13.00 10.37
CA LYS A 92 -4.70 -13.57 11.62
C LYS A 92 -5.95 -12.85 12.10
N ALA A 93 -6.03 -11.54 11.90
CA ALA A 93 -7.17 -10.70 12.28
C ALA A 93 -8.33 -10.74 11.28
N GLY A 94 -8.11 -11.23 10.06
CA GLY A 94 -9.10 -11.15 8.97
C GLY A 94 -9.20 -9.77 8.33
N THR A 95 -8.18 -8.90 8.52
CA THR A 95 -8.12 -7.54 7.99
C THR A 95 -7.49 -7.55 6.60
N SER A 96 -8.18 -7.00 5.60
CA SER A 96 -7.67 -6.86 4.23
C SER A 96 -6.80 -5.60 4.07
N ILE A 97 -6.02 -5.54 2.99
CA ILE A 97 -5.19 -4.39 2.64
C ILE A 97 -5.68 -3.77 1.31
N ILE A 98 -5.80 -2.46 1.29
CA ILE A 98 -5.85 -1.66 0.06
C ILE A 98 -4.49 -0.99 -0.08
N CYS A 99 -3.75 -1.26 -1.16
CA CYS A 99 -2.47 -0.61 -1.42
C CYS A 99 -2.68 0.75 -2.07
N GLY A 100 -2.38 1.82 -1.34
CA GLY A 100 -2.32 3.18 -1.87
C GLY A 100 -0.94 3.51 -2.45
N GLY A 101 -0.89 4.37 -3.47
CA GLY A 101 0.35 4.90 -4.01
C GLY A 101 1.34 3.85 -4.52
N PRO A 102 0.95 2.92 -5.42
CA PRO A 102 1.83 1.84 -5.91
C PRO A 102 3.07 2.36 -6.64
N PHE A 103 3.06 3.63 -7.06
CA PHE A 103 4.18 4.28 -7.73
C PHE A 103 5.14 5.03 -6.79
N ASN A 104 4.99 4.90 -5.45
CA ASN A 104 5.83 5.55 -4.43
C ASN A 104 6.06 7.03 -4.70
N SER A 105 4.98 7.83 -4.68
CA SER A 105 4.96 9.27 -4.97
C SER A 105 5.48 9.63 -6.37
N GLY A 106 5.65 8.65 -7.25
CA GLY A 106 6.02 8.86 -8.64
C GLY A 106 7.41 8.36 -9.03
N VAL A 107 8.25 7.91 -8.09
CA VAL A 107 9.61 7.43 -8.44
C VAL A 107 9.56 6.23 -9.41
N LEU A 108 8.56 5.36 -9.32
CA LEU A 108 8.37 4.21 -10.21
C LEU A 108 7.72 4.56 -11.56
N VAL A 109 7.37 5.84 -11.78
CA VAL A 109 6.96 6.39 -13.08
C VAL A 109 7.94 7.47 -13.59
N GLY A 110 9.19 7.43 -13.11
CA GLY A 110 10.28 8.28 -13.58
C GLY A 110 10.33 9.69 -12.98
N ARG A 111 9.59 9.97 -11.91
CA ARG A 111 9.71 11.22 -11.15
C ARG A 111 10.82 11.10 -10.10
N ASP A 112 11.28 12.23 -9.55
CA ASP A 112 12.30 12.31 -8.49
C ASP A 112 11.68 12.45 -7.08
N THR A 113 10.44 11.96 -6.89
CA THR A 113 9.69 12.10 -5.65
C THR A 113 9.39 10.76 -4.99
N TRP A 114 9.58 10.72 -3.66
CA TRP A 114 9.31 9.60 -2.77
C TRP A 114 8.82 10.13 -1.41
N ASN A 115 7.84 9.47 -0.80
CA ASN A 115 7.23 9.91 0.46
C ASN A 115 6.88 11.41 0.47
N TYR A 116 6.30 11.89 -0.65
CA TYR A 116 5.87 13.29 -0.86
C TYR A 116 7.01 14.32 -0.86
N ALA A 117 8.27 13.89 -0.89
CA ALA A 117 9.46 14.75 -0.92
C ALA A 117 10.41 14.32 -2.06
N ARG A 118 11.53 15.01 -2.19
CA ARG A 118 12.57 14.60 -3.13
C ARG A 118 13.15 13.25 -2.72
N ALA A 119 13.22 12.31 -3.67
CA ALA A 119 13.74 10.99 -3.43
C ALA A 119 15.25 11.01 -3.12
N PRO A 120 15.71 10.32 -2.05
CA PRO A 120 17.13 10.14 -1.81
C PRO A 120 17.77 9.24 -2.87
N LYS A 121 19.11 9.35 -2.98
CA LYS A 121 19.86 8.69 -4.06
C LYS A 121 19.63 7.16 -4.09
N GLU A 122 19.64 6.52 -2.95
CA GLU A 122 19.44 5.07 -2.82
C GLU A 122 18.07 4.61 -3.33
N VAL A 123 17.03 5.41 -3.14
CA VAL A 123 15.68 5.13 -3.68
C VAL A 123 15.67 5.26 -5.20
N ILE A 124 16.31 6.31 -5.73
CA ILE A 124 16.44 6.50 -7.18
C ILE A 124 17.25 5.36 -7.80
N ASP A 125 18.36 4.96 -7.17
CA ASP A 125 19.22 3.88 -7.67
C ASP A 125 18.46 2.54 -7.67
N LYS A 126 17.67 2.25 -6.62
CA LYS A 126 16.82 1.04 -6.59
C LYS A 126 15.74 1.08 -7.68
N ALA A 127 15.07 2.23 -7.86
CA ALA A 127 14.06 2.38 -8.93
C ALA A 127 14.68 2.17 -10.32
N ARG A 128 15.89 2.69 -10.57
CA ARG A 128 16.64 2.46 -11.81
C ARG A 128 17.02 0.99 -12.00
N ALA A 129 17.44 0.30 -10.93
CA ALA A 129 17.76 -1.12 -11.01
C ALA A 129 16.52 -1.97 -11.35
N LEU A 130 15.35 -1.61 -10.82
CA LEU A 130 14.07 -2.22 -11.19
C LEU A 130 13.74 -1.96 -12.66
N ASP A 131 13.94 -0.73 -13.15
CA ASP A 131 13.67 -0.33 -14.53
C ASP A 131 14.59 -1.06 -15.53
N VAL A 132 15.86 -1.25 -15.18
CA VAL A 132 16.80 -2.07 -15.99
C VAL A 132 16.26 -3.46 -16.20
N VAL A 133 15.80 -4.15 -15.15
CA VAL A 133 15.21 -5.49 -15.27
C VAL A 133 13.90 -5.43 -16.07
N ALA A 134 13.05 -4.46 -15.85
CA ALA A 134 11.80 -4.31 -16.60
C ALA A 134 12.09 -4.18 -18.12
N ASN A 135 13.09 -3.39 -18.49
CA ASN A 135 13.53 -3.20 -19.89
C ASN A 135 14.11 -4.50 -20.48
N GLU A 136 14.85 -5.33 -19.72
CA GLU A 136 15.34 -6.65 -20.16
C GLU A 136 14.19 -7.57 -20.62
N PHE A 137 13.01 -7.44 -19.98
CA PHE A 137 11.80 -8.20 -20.31
C PHE A 137 10.83 -7.44 -21.26
N GLY A 138 11.16 -6.23 -21.69
CA GLY A 138 10.30 -5.41 -22.55
C GLY A 138 9.00 -4.93 -21.87
N ILE A 139 9.01 -4.81 -20.54
CA ILE A 139 7.85 -4.40 -19.74
C ILE A 139 8.04 -2.95 -19.27
N PRO A 140 6.98 -2.11 -19.30
CA PRO A 140 7.02 -0.82 -18.60
C PRO A 140 7.11 -1.05 -17.08
N LEU A 141 8.10 -0.45 -16.40
CA LEU A 141 8.21 -0.53 -14.93
C LEU A 141 6.91 -0.17 -14.20
N PRO A 142 6.13 0.86 -14.60
CA PRO A 142 4.85 1.17 -13.98
C PRO A 142 3.81 0.03 -14.05
N ALA A 143 3.85 -0.81 -15.10
CA ALA A 143 2.97 -1.97 -15.19
C ALA A 143 3.28 -2.99 -14.10
N ALA A 144 4.56 -3.28 -13.89
CA ALA A 144 5.02 -4.15 -12.81
C ALA A 144 4.70 -3.54 -11.42
N ALA A 145 4.95 -2.25 -11.24
CA ALA A 145 4.65 -1.55 -9.99
C ALA A 145 3.16 -1.59 -9.62
N LEU A 146 2.28 -1.47 -10.60
CA LEU A 146 0.83 -1.52 -10.41
C LEU A 146 0.32 -2.92 -10.07
N GLN A 147 0.90 -3.95 -10.70
CA GLN A 147 0.43 -5.34 -10.56
C GLN A 147 1.07 -6.06 -9.36
N PHE A 148 2.29 -5.70 -8.97
CA PHE A 148 3.01 -6.35 -7.87
C PHE A 148 2.18 -6.54 -6.59
N PRO A 149 1.49 -5.51 -6.05
CA PRO A 149 0.75 -5.69 -4.81
C PRO A 149 -0.37 -6.73 -4.88
N LEU A 150 -0.93 -6.94 -6.07
CA LEU A 150 -2.04 -7.88 -6.30
C LEU A 150 -1.59 -9.36 -6.33
N GLY A 151 -0.30 -9.63 -6.25
CA GLY A 151 0.22 -10.98 -6.09
C GLY A 151 -0.14 -11.61 -4.74
N ASP A 152 -0.33 -10.80 -3.71
CA ASP A 152 -0.71 -11.25 -2.38
C ASP A 152 -2.22 -11.11 -2.16
N GLU A 153 -2.90 -12.21 -1.85
CA GLU A 153 -4.36 -12.28 -1.67
C GLU A 153 -4.90 -11.39 -0.53
N ILE A 154 -4.05 -10.99 0.42
CA ILE A 154 -4.45 -10.04 1.48
C ILE A 154 -4.76 -8.66 0.88
N VAL A 155 -4.18 -8.35 -0.29
CA VAL A 155 -4.40 -7.08 -0.99
C VAL A 155 -5.66 -7.19 -1.84
N CYS A 156 -6.72 -6.61 -1.36
CA CYS A 156 -8.02 -6.63 -2.05
C CYS A 156 -8.16 -5.57 -3.15
N SER A 157 -7.32 -4.53 -3.15
CA SER A 157 -7.35 -3.45 -4.16
C SER A 157 -6.07 -2.62 -4.19
N VAL A 158 -5.84 -1.93 -5.32
CA VAL A 158 -4.74 -0.97 -5.50
C VAL A 158 -5.29 0.37 -5.96
N ILE A 159 -4.84 1.47 -5.35
CA ILE A 159 -5.27 2.83 -5.67
C ILE A 159 -4.09 3.63 -6.25
N PRO A 160 -3.97 3.77 -7.58
CA PRO A 160 -2.84 4.44 -8.23
C PRO A 160 -2.92 5.98 -8.24
N GLY A 161 -4.10 6.58 -8.09
CA GLY A 161 -4.29 8.02 -7.98
C GLY A 161 -4.00 8.81 -9.27
N PRO A 162 -4.68 8.57 -10.40
CA PRO A 162 -4.54 9.38 -11.61
C PRO A 162 -5.05 10.81 -11.38
N ARG A 163 -4.38 11.81 -11.99
CA ARG A 163 -4.74 13.23 -11.90
C ARG A 163 -5.70 13.66 -13.02
N ASP A 164 -5.70 12.92 -14.13
CA ASP A 164 -6.52 13.23 -15.30
C ASP A 164 -6.89 11.94 -16.06
N LYS A 165 -7.70 12.12 -17.11
CA LYS A 165 -8.18 11.04 -17.96
C LYS A 165 -7.04 10.30 -18.68
N GLY A 166 -6.02 11.00 -19.15
CA GLY A 166 -4.88 10.40 -19.86
C GLY A 166 -4.05 9.49 -18.95
N GLU A 167 -3.78 9.94 -17.72
CA GLU A 167 -3.13 9.10 -16.71
C GLU A 167 -3.98 7.87 -16.37
N PHE A 168 -5.30 8.02 -16.27
CA PHE A 168 -6.20 6.89 -16.01
C PHE A 168 -6.15 5.86 -17.16
N GLU A 169 -6.25 6.29 -18.42
CA GLU A 169 -6.16 5.41 -19.58
C GLU A 169 -4.81 4.68 -19.65
N GLN A 170 -3.72 5.38 -19.30
CA GLN A 170 -2.40 4.78 -19.22
C GLN A 170 -2.31 3.72 -18.10
N ILE A 171 -2.89 3.99 -16.93
CA ILE A 171 -2.96 3.03 -15.81
C ILE A 171 -3.74 1.78 -16.22
N VAL A 172 -4.87 1.93 -16.91
CA VAL A 172 -5.64 0.79 -17.44
C VAL A 172 -4.80 -0.04 -18.42
N THR A 173 -3.98 0.62 -19.26
CA THR A 173 -3.07 -0.05 -20.18
C THR A 173 -2.00 -0.83 -19.42
N TRP A 174 -1.35 -0.24 -18.44
CA TRP A 174 -0.36 -0.91 -17.58
C TRP A 174 -0.94 -2.08 -16.79
N PHE A 175 -2.16 -1.93 -16.29
CA PHE A 175 -2.84 -3.01 -15.56
C PHE A 175 -3.08 -4.25 -16.45
N LYS A 176 -3.30 -4.06 -17.74
CA LYS A 176 -3.53 -5.14 -18.72
C LYS A 176 -2.24 -5.67 -19.36
N THR A 177 -1.08 -5.06 -19.10
CA THR A 177 0.19 -5.51 -19.66
C THR A 177 0.55 -6.89 -19.09
N PRO A 178 0.76 -7.91 -19.92
CA PRO A 178 1.19 -9.21 -19.45
C PRO A 178 2.62 -9.13 -18.90
N ILE A 179 2.84 -9.73 -17.74
CA ILE A 179 4.15 -9.78 -17.08
C ILE A 179 4.52 -11.26 -16.90
N PRO A 180 5.63 -11.73 -17.50
CA PRO A 180 6.02 -13.13 -17.39
C PRO A 180 6.51 -13.47 -15.98
N PRO A 181 6.24 -14.68 -15.45
CA PRO A 181 6.67 -15.09 -14.10
C PRO A 181 8.18 -14.99 -13.88
N GLU A 182 8.97 -15.15 -14.94
CA GLU A 182 10.44 -15.06 -14.91
C GLU A 182 10.92 -13.66 -14.50
N PHE A 183 10.15 -12.62 -14.81
CA PHE A 183 10.45 -11.26 -14.37
C PHE A 183 10.48 -11.17 -12.83
N TRP A 184 9.47 -11.72 -12.18
CA TRP A 184 9.38 -11.69 -10.71
C TRP A 184 10.49 -12.53 -10.06
N SER A 185 10.80 -13.68 -10.64
CA SER A 185 11.90 -14.54 -10.17
C SER A 185 13.25 -13.82 -10.28
N THR A 186 13.49 -13.13 -11.41
CA THR A 186 14.70 -12.32 -11.62
C THR A 186 14.84 -11.20 -10.59
N LEU A 187 13.73 -10.52 -10.24
CA LEU A 187 13.77 -9.48 -9.20
C LEU A 187 14.16 -10.05 -7.83
N LYS A 188 13.67 -11.24 -7.47
CA LYS A 188 14.06 -11.94 -6.23
C LYS A 188 15.51 -12.36 -6.23
N GLU A 189 15.99 -12.96 -7.32
CA GLU A 189 17.40 -13.39 -7.49
C GLU A 189 18.37 -12.20 -7.37
N LYS A 190 18.02 -11.08 -8.00
CA LYS A 190 18.78 -9.81 -7.90
C LYS A 190 18.58 -9.08 -6.58
N LYS A 191 17.76 -9.59 -5.65
CA LYS A 191 17.44 -9.00 -4.34
C LYS A 191 16.86 -7.59 -4.45
N LEU A 192 16.10 -7.33 -5.51
CA LEU A 192 15.42 -6.06 -5.73
C LEU A 192 14.06 -6.00 -5.03
N ILE A 193 13.49 -7.17 -4.71
CA ILE A 193 12.31 -7.34 -3.87
C ILE A 193 12.59 -8.38 -2.79
N GLU A 194 11.82 -8.34 -1.70
CA GLU A 194 11.94 -9.30 -0.60
C GLU A 194 11.64 -10.73 -1.09
N PRO A 195 12.48 -11.72 -0.70
CA PRO A 195 12.25 -13.12 -1.10
C PRO A 195 10.90 -13.66 -0.64
N SER A 196 10.42 -13.21 0.53
CA SER A 196 9.13 -13.60 1.13
C SER A 196 7.92 -12.91 0.50
N ALA A 197 8.10 -11.88 -0.34
CA ALA A 197 7.00 -11.22 -1.02
C ALA A 197 6.29 -12.19 -1.99
N ILE A 198 4.98 -12.26 -1.91
CA ILE A 198 4.15 -13.01 -2.85
C ILE A 198 4.00 -12.16 -4.12
N VAL A 199 4.28 -12.77 -5.26
CA VAL A 199 4.25 -12.08 -6.56
C VAL A 199 3.12 -12.60 -7.42
N PRO A 200 2.64 -11.82 -8.41
CA PRO A 200 1.64 -12.27 -9.36
C PRO A 200 2.09 -13.52 -10.12
N SER A 201 1.12 -14.42 -10.39
CA SER A 201 1.31 -15.68 -11.12
C SER A 201 0.97 -15.54 -12.61
#